data_43d7aa55176764780850eb29ebad869b
#
_entry.id   43d7aa55176764780850eb29ebad869b
#
_cell.length_a   1.000
_cell.length_b   1.000
_cell.length_c   1.000
_cell.angle_alpha   90.00
_cell.angle_beta   90.00
_cell.angle_gamma   90.00
#
_symmetry.space_group_name_H-M   'P 1'
#
loop_
_entity.id
_entity.type
_entity.pdbx_description
1 polymer ?
#
loop_
_entity_poly.entity_id
_entity_poly.type
_entity_poly.pdbx_seq_one_letter_code
_entity_poly.pdbx_strand_id
1 'polypeptide(L)'
;MSETWITIIGYTASICMILGYLPQAIVTIRTRDTDGIALPTFCMLGLGSIFFVIQGFALNNWPLVITNVITTICSVIIFGIKFYNDHIRKR
;
A
#
# COMPACT_ATOMS: atom_id res chain seq x y z
N MET A 1 8.07 -25.92 7.36
CA MET A 1 8.68 -25.20 6.21
C MET A 1 9.96 -24.53 6.70
N SER A 2 11.05 -24.61 5.94
CA SER A 2 12.30 -24.02 6.36
C SER A 2 12.24 -22.49 6.27
N GLU A 3 13.10 -21.81 7.02
CA GLU A 3 13.19 -20.35 6.98
C GLU A 3 13.53 -19.85 5.58
N THR A 4 14.35 -20.59 4.83
CA THR A 4 14.69 -20.20 3.47
C THR A 4 13.47 -20.14 2.58
N TRP A 5 12.60 -21.16 2.63
CA TRP A 5 11.38 -21.17 1.85
C TRP A 5 10.43 -20.06 2.27
N ILE A 6 10.30 -19.81 3.58
CA ILE A 6 9.47 -18.73 4.08
C ILE A 6 9.96 -17.39 3.56
N THR A 7 11.27 -17.17 3.54
CA THR A 7 11.87 -15.95 3.02
C THR A 7 11.62 -15.80 1.52
N ILE A 8 11.81 -16.86 0.73
CA ILE A 8 11.57 -16.83 -0.71
C ILE A 8 10.11 -16.50 -1.01
N ILE A 9 9.19 -17.15 -0.31
CA ILE A 9 7.76 -16.91 -0.50
C ILE A 9 7.42 -15.45 -0.13
N GLY A 10 8.00 -14.94 0.95
CA GLY A 10 7.76 -13.56 1.37
C GLY A 10 8.23 -12.55 0.34
N TYR A 11 9.44 -12.70 -0.18
CA TYR A 11 9.95 -11.79 -1.22
C TYR A 11 9.15 -11.93 -2.51
N THR A 12 8.77 -13.14 -2.90
CA THR A 12 7.97 -13.36 -4.10
C THR A 12 6.63 -12.66 -3.98
N ALA A 13 5.96 -12.81 -2.83
CA ALA A 13 4.68 -12.15 -2.57
C ALA A 13 4.83 -10.64 -2.61
N SER A 14 5.91 -10.10 -2.03
CA SER A 14 6.17 -8.67 -2.03
C SER A 14 6.36 -8.13 -3.44
N ILE A 15 7.14 -8.84 -4.27
CA ILE A 15 7.35 -8.45 -5.66
C ILE A 15 6.03 -8.45 -6.43
N CYS A 16 5.22 -9.50 -6.25
CA CYS A 16 3.91 -9.57 -6.91
C CYS A 16 3.00 -8.42 -6.49
N MET A 17 2.96 -8.11 -5.21
CA MET A 17 2.12 -7.02 -4.71
C MET A 17 2.60 -5.66 -5.25
N ILE A 18 3.90 -5.43 -5.26
CA ILE A 18 4.46 -4.18 -5.79
C ILE A 18 4.15 -4.06 -7.28
N LEU A 19 4.37 -5.11 -8.06
CA LEU A 19 4.11 -5.08 -9.50
C LEU A 19 2.62 -4.92 -9.82
N GLY A 20 1.74 -5.43 -8.97
CA GLY A 20 0.30 -5.29 -9.18
C GLY A 20 -0.26 -3.97 -8.66
N TYR A 21 0.31 -3.44 -7.58
CA TYR A 21 -0.23 -2.25 -6.91
C TYR A 21 0.45 -0.96 -7.37
N LEU A 22 1.77 -0.98 -7.48
CA LEU A 22 2.54 0.25 -7.69
C LEU A 22 2.25 0.93 -9.04
N PRO A 23 2.16 0.21 -10.18
CA PRO A 23 1.82 0.89 -11.43
C PRO A 23 0.49 1.62 -11.38
N GLN A 24 -0.53 1.02 -10.77
CA GLN A 24 -1.83 1.64 -10.63
C GLN A 24 -1.77 2.85 -9.69
N ALA A 25 -1.01 2.74 -8.60
CA ALA A 25 -0.82 3.85 -7.69
C ALA A 25 -0.13 5.02 -8.39
N ILE A 26 0.88 4.75 -9.21
CA ILE A 26 1.58 5.79 -9.96
C ILE A 26 0.63 6.49 -10.93
N VAL A 27 -0.19 5.73 -11.67
CA VAL A 27 -1.17 6.31 -12.58
C VAL A 27 -2.15 7.20 -11.81
N THR A 28 -2.66 6.74 -10.69
CA THR A 28 -3.59 7.51 -9.86
C THR A 28 -2.95 8.81 -9.38
N ILE A 29 -1.70 8.75 -8.93
CA ILE A 29 -1.00 9.93 -8.42
C ILE A 29 -0.73 10.93 -9.56
N ARG A 30 -0.35 10.44 -10.72
CA ARG A 30 -0.02 11.31 -11.88
C ARG A 30 -1.25 11.96 -12.48
N THR A 31 -2.35 11.22 -12.60
CA THR A 31 -3.59 11.74 -13.18
C THR A 31 -4.45 12.46 -12.16
N ARG A 32 -4.23 12.20 -10.87
CA ARG A 32 -5.06 12.69 -9.76
C ARG A 32 -6.52 12.30 -9.90
N ASP A 33 -6.78 11.21 -10.60
CA ASP A 33 -8.13 10.68 -10.78
C ASP A 33 -8.39 9.63 -9.72
N THR A 34 -9.18 10.00 -8.72
CA THR A 34 -9.53 9.14 -7.59
C THR A 34 -11.01 8.77 -7.58
N ASP A 35 -11.72 9.01 -8.68
CA ASP A 35 -13.16 8.80 -8.72
C ASP A 35 -13.56 7.34 -8.49
N GLY A 36 -12.72 6.40 -8.93
CA GLY A 36 -13.00 4.98 -8.75
C GLY A 36 -12.56 4.39 -7.40
N ILE A 37 -12.06 5.21 -6.49
CA ILE A 37 -11.52 4.73 -5.23
C ILE A 37 -12.62 4.71 -4.17
N ALA A 38 -12.84 3.52 -3.55
CA ALA A 38 -13.74 3.37 -2.41
C ALA A 38 -12.99 3.79 -1.15
N LEU A 39 -13.31 4.97 -0.64
CA LEU A 39 -12.58 5.56 0.48
C LEU A 39 -12.56 4.69 1.73
N PRO A 40 -13.67 4.09 2.18
CA PRO A 40 -13.62 3.23 3.36
C PRO A 40 -12.68 2.04 3.19
N THR A 41 -12.71 1.39 2.03
CA THR A 41 -11.82 0.27 1.73
C THR A 41 -10.37 0.74 1.76
N PHE A 42 -10.09 1.89 1.16
CA PHE A 42 -8.75 2.41 1.08
C PHE A 42 -8.19 2.79 2.45
N CYS A 43 -9.04 3.36 3.32
CA CYS A 43 -8.66 3.65 4.70
C CYS A 43 -8.30 2.38 5.46
N MET A 44 -9.07 1.31 5.28
CA MET A 44 -8.80 0.04 5.93
C MET A 44 -7.49 -0.58 5.44
N LEU A 45 -7.22 -0.48 4.14
CA LEU A 45 -5.94 -0.95 3.59
C LEU A 45 -4.76 -0.17 4.17
N GLY A 46 -4.90 1.15 4.29
CA GLY A 46 -3.86 1.98 4.88
C GLY A 46 -3.59 1.64 6.34
N LEU A 47 -4.66 1.50 7.13
CA LEU A 47 -4.52 1.11 8.54
C LEU A 47 -3.91 -0.28 8.67
N GLY A 48 -4.37 -1.24 7.86
CA GLY A 48 -3.81 -2.58 7.86
C GLY A 48 -2.32 -2.58 7.53
N SER A 49 -1.91 -1.77 6.55
CA SER A 49 -0.49 -1.65 6.19
C SER A 49 0.35 -1.14 7.35
N ILE A 50 -0.16 -0.15 8.11
CA ILE A 50 0.55 0.39 9.26
C ILE A 50 0.75 -0.71 10.32
N PHE A 51 -0.29 -1.46 10.62
CA PHE A 51 -0.19 -2.56 11.58
C PHE A 51 0.78 -3.63 11.10
N PHE A 52 0.77 -3.96 9.80
CA PHE A 52 1.71 -4.93 9.24
C PHE A 52 3.16 -4.43 9.29
N VAL A 53 3.39 -3.14 9.14
CA VAL A 53 4.74 -2.59 9.31
C VAL A 53 5.23 -2.82 10.73
N ILE A 54 4.38 -2.54 11.72
CA ILE A 54 4.72 -2.76 13.13
C ILE A 54 5.01 -4.24 13.37
N GLN A 55 4.14 -5.12 12.89
CA GLN A 55 4.33 -6.56 13.04
C GLN A 55 5.60 -7.04 12.35
N GLY A 56 5.87 -6.52 11.15
CA GLY A 56 7.06 -6.88 10.40
C GLY A 56 8.34 -6.53 11.15
N PHE A 57 8.40 -5.36 11.78
CA PHE A 57 9.54 -4.99 12.61
C PHE A 57 9.68 -5.92 13.81
N ALA A 58 8.56 -6.26 14.46
CA ALA A 58 8.59 -7.14 15.63
C ALA A 58 9.09 -8.55 15.26
N LEU A 59 8.77 -9.02 14.06
CA LEU A 59 9.14 -10.35 13.60
C LEU A 59 10.43 -10.37 12.78
N ASN A 60 11.07 -9.21 12.57
CA ASN A 60 12.21 -9.06 11.67
C ASN A 60 11.91 -9.58 10.25
N ASN A 61 10.69 -9.39 9.80
CA ASN A 61 10.25 -9.83 8.47
C ASN A 61 10.37 -8.65 7.50
N TRP A 62 11.53 -8.51 6.90
CA TRP A 62 11.84 -7.37 6.05
C TRP A 62 10.99 -7.29 4.78
N PRO A 63 10.67 -8.39 4.07
CA PRO A 63 9.75 -8.30 2.93
C PRO A 63 8.40 -7.71 3.32
N LEU A 64 7.87 -8.09 4.46
CA LEU A 64 6.60 -7.57 4.97
C LEU A 64 6.71 -6.07 5.26
N VAL A 65 7.79 -5.65 5.91
CA VAL A 65 8.02 -4.24 6.23
C VAL A 65 8.11 -3.41 4.95
N ILE A 66 8.96 -3.82 4.01
CA ILE A 66 9.20 -3.06 2.79
C ILE A 66 7.91 -2.90 1.99
N THR A 67 7.19 -4.00 1.76
CA THR A 67 5.95 -3.97 0.99
C THR A 67 4.92 -3.04 1.62
N ASN A 68 4.75 -3.14 2.93
CA ASN A 68 3.72 -2.37 3.61
C ASN A 68 4.13 -0.90 3.80
N VAL A 69 5.42 -0.60 3.92
CA VAL A 69 5.89 0.80 3.90
C VAL A 69 5.54 1.45 2.57
N ILE A 70 5.84 0.78 1.45
CA ILE A 70 5.51 1.29 0.12
C ILE A 70 4.00 1.48 -0.01
N THR A 71 3.20 0.50 0.40
CA THR A 71 1.75 0.58 0.35
C THR A 71 1.23 1.74 1.19
N THR A 72 1.77 1.93 2.39
CA THR A 72 1.36 3.01 3.29
C THR A 72 1.65 4.37 2.67
N ILE A 73 2.85 4.57 2.12
CA ILE A 73 3.23 5.84 1.49
C ILE A 73 2.30 6.14 0.32
N CYS A 74 2.08 5.17 -0.57
CA CYS A 74 1.18 5.34 -1.71
C CYS A 74 -0.24 5.63 -1.25
N SER A 75 -0.72 4.94 -0.23
CA SER A 75 -2.06 5.13 0.32
C SER A 75 -2.25 6.52 0.88
N VAL A 76 -1.26 7.04 1.61
CA VAL A 76 -1.33 8.39 2.17
C VAL A 76 -1.40 9.43 1.06
N ILE A 77 -0.58 9.28 0.01
CA ILE A 77 -0.60 10.22 -1.11
C ILE A 77 -1.95 10.18 -1.82
N ILE A 78 -2.45 8.99 -2.11
CA ILE A 78 -3.73 8.81 -2.81
C ILE A 78 -4.89 9.34 -1.95
N PHE A 79 -4.86 9.06 -0.65
CA PHE A 79 -5.86 9.59 0.28
C PHE A 79 -5.87 11.13 0.26
N GLY A 80 -4.68 11.74 0.28
CA GLY A 80 -4.58 13.19 0.21
C GLY A 80 -5.17 13.75 -1.08
N ILE A 81 -4.91 13.10 -2.22
CA ILE A 81 -5.46 13.52 -3.51
C ILE A 81 -6.98 13.37 -3.51
N LYS A 82 -7.50 12.24 -3.02
CA LYS A 82 -8.93 12.02 -2.97
C LYS A 82 -9.62 13.02 -2.05
N PHE A 83 -9.06 13.27 -0.88
CA PHE A 83 -9.60 14.27 0.04
C PHE A 83 -9.64 15.64 -0.64
N TYR A 84 -8.56 16.02 -1.31
CA TYR A 84 -8.50 17.29 -2.02
C TYR A 84 -9.59 17.37 -3.10
N ASN A 85 -9.73 16.31 -3.91
CA ASN A 85 -10.72 16.30 -4.99
C ASN A 85 -12.14 16.36 -4.48
N ASP A 86 -12.43 15.64 -3.40
CA ASP A 86 -13.81 15.51 -2.90
C ASP A 86 -14.24 16.70 -2.05
N HIS A 87 -13.31 17.31 -1.31
CA HIS A 87 -13.66 18.33 -0.31
C HIS A 87 -13.20 19.73 -0.68
N ILE A 88 -12.13 19.86 -1.44
CA ILE A 88 -11.56 21.17 -1.79
C ILE A 88 -11.93 21.56 -3.22
N ARG A 89 -11.67 20.69 -4.18
CA ARG A 89 -12.04 20.95 -5.59
C ARG A 89 -13.50 20.66 -5.88
N LYS A 90 -14.17 19.92 -5.02
CA LYS A 90 -15.56 19.50 -5.19
C LYS A 90 -15.82 18.84 -6.53
N ARG A 91 -15.01 17.87 -6.81
CA ARG A 91 -15.08 17.18 -8.06
C ARG A 91 -16.01 15.97 -8.02
#